data_6ac2c0de61824e3b2e690d91b034a33b
#
_entry.id   6ac2c0de61824e3b2e690d91b034a33b
#
_cell.length_a   1.000
_cell.length_b   1.000
_cell.length_c   1.000
_cell.angle_alpha   90.00
_cell.angle_beta   90.00
_cell.angle_gamma   90.00
#
_symmetry.space_group_name_H-M   'P 1'
#
loop_
_entity.id
_entity.type
_entity.pdbx_description
1 polymer ?
#
loop_
_entity_poly.entity_id
_entity_poly.type
_entity_poly.pdbx_seq_one_letter_code
_entity_poly.pdbx_strand_id
1 'polypeptide(L)'
;MEPSIYSFSLYTALPLMLFFGFYFLFAKTPEKKIFKNYLRSRQIMGIAMLLLSANYSVHFFFGIRFKNADSSILMNMSTYFLCYSLFSSALIMLLDRFYITKRRVWTHIILWIIFSTLSGVVVFLVPSGIIQKISLFALAVWLVVFGVVLARRVIVAYRRAIRIFNETQADDIGAYIEWLSIFTYWALIFGVGCGLLTFLPDEYVFIWILSSIPFYSYLFYSYQNYLLFYEQVENAFEQDIQSEEELLTNSETEHDIVSEKEVLSPIQNL
;
A
#
# COMPACT_ATOMS: atom_id res chain seq x y z
N MET A 1 -3.70 25.82 21.35
CA MET A 1 -3.06 24.62 21.98
C MET A 1 -1.64 25.01 22.37
N GLU A 2 -1.23 24.68 23.57
CA GLU A 2 0.17 24.85 23.91
C GLU A 2 1.03 24.01 22.98
N PRO A 3 2.09 24.57 22.38
CA PRO A 3 2.98 23.82 21.49
C PRO A 3 3.59 22.57 22.12
N SER A 4 3.50 22.44 23.45
CA SER A 4 3.96 21.31 24.23
C SER A 4 3.27 19.98 23.91
N ILE A 5 1.93 19.92 23.75
CA ILE A 5 1.19 18.66 23.51
C ILE A 5 1.46 18.15 22.09
N TYR A 6 1.46 19.03 21.09
CA TYR A 6 1.80 18.68 19.73
C TYR A 6 3.24 18.17 19.61
N SER A 7 4.19 18.90 20.22
CA SER A 7 5.59 18.48 20.22
C SER A 7 5.81 17.17 20.96
N PHE A 8 5.08 16.92 22.05
CA PHE A 8 5.12 15.66 22.77
C PHE A 8 4.61 14.50 21.92
N SER A 9 3.52 14.69 21.17
CA SER A 9 2.99 13.63 20.29
C SER A 9 3.98 13.26 19.19
N LEU A 10 4.64 14.25 18.57
CA LEU A 10 5.70 14.01 17.59
C LEU A 10 6.92 13.34 18.21
N TYR A 11 7.35 13.79 19.39
CA TYR A 11 8.47 13.20 20.13
C TYR A 11 8.25 11.70 20.43
N THR A 12 7.00 11.32 20.71
CA THR A 12 6.64 9.93 20.99
C THR A 12 6.53 9.09 19.70
N ALA A 13 5.90 9.61 18.66
CA ALA A 13 5.66 8.87 17.42
C ALA A 13 6.90 8.73 16.53
N LEU A 14 7.75 9.77 16.44
CA LEU A 14 8.88 9.82 15.53
C LEU A 14 9.93 8.72 15.75
N PRO A 15 10.44 8.47 16.99
CA PRO A 15 11.41 7.40 17.21
C PRO A 15 10.86 6.02 16.87
N LEU A 16 9.58 5.78 17.16
CA LEU A 16 8.92 4.51 16.86
C LEU A 16 8.82 4.28 15.35
N MET A 17 8.43 5.30 14.58
CA MET A 17 8.35 5.22 13.13
C MET A 17 9.73 5.03 12.49
N LEU A 18 10.75 5.72 12.99
CA LEU A 18 12.14 5.52 12.56
C LEU A 18 12.59 4.08 12.84
N PHE A 19 12.33 3.57 14.05
CA PHE A 19 12.66 2.19 14.39
C PHE A 19 11.99 1.19 13.46
N PHE A 20 10.68 1.30 13.22
CA PHE A 20 9.97 0.40 12.30
C PHE A 20 10.50 0.53 10.87
N GLY A 21 10.76 1.75 10.39
CA GLY A 21 11.29 1.98 9.07
C GLY A 21 12.65 1.32 8.86
N PHE A 22 13.60 1.52 9.77
CA PHE A 22 14.92 0.87 9.73
C PHE A 22 14.83 -0.64 9.91
N TYR A 23 13.99 -1.11 10.83
CA TYR A 23 13.79 -2.54 11.00
C TYR A 23 13.29 -3.21 9.71
N PHE A 24 12.27 -2.63 9.06
CA PHE A 24 11.76 -3.15 7.81
C PHE A 24 12.79 -3.17 6.69
N LEU A 25 13.73 -2.22 6.66
CA LEU A 25 14.78 -2.20 5.64
C LEU A 25 15.90 -3.21 5.92
N PHE A 26 16.36 -3.31 7.16
CA PHE A 26 17.64 -3.97 7.47
C PHE A 26 17.53 -5.28 8.25
N ALA A 27 16.36 -5.60 8.83
CA ALA A 27 16.22 -6.87 9.54
C ALA A 27 16.46 -8.07 8.61
N LYS A 28 17.14 -9.07 9.13
CA LYS A 28 17.43 -10.30 8.37
C LYS A 28 16.15 -11.09 8.10
N THR A 29 16.08 -11.71 6.93
CA THR A 29 15.08 -12.71 6.55
C THR A 29 15.82 -14.01 6.19
N PRO A 30 15.15 -15.17 6.24
CA PRO A 30 15.73 -16.41 5.74
C PRO A 30 16.21 -16.26 4.29
N GLU A 31 17.38 -16.80 3.96
CA GLU A 31 18.02 -16.70 2.63
C GLU A 31 17.42 -17.68 1.60
N LYS A 32 16.15 -18.03 1.72
CA LYS A 32 15.45 -18.86 0.74
C LYS A 32 14.83 -17.98 -0.35
N LYS A 33 14.84 -18.47 -1.60
CA LYS A 33 14.28 -17.75 -2.76
C LYS A 33 12.79 -17.37 -2.57
N ILE A 34 12.06 -18.21 -1.85
CA ILE A 34 10.63 -18.01 -1.54
C ILE A 34 10.37 -16.68 -0.83
N PHE A 35 11.28 -16.20 0.03
CA PHE A 35 11.11 -14.93 0.77
C PHE A 35 11.41 -13.67 -0.03
N LYS A 36 11.78 -13.78 -1.31
CA LYS A 36 12.17 -12.64 -2.14
C LYS A 36 11.06 -11.57 -2.26
N ASN A 37 9.81 -11.99 -2.43
CA ASN A 37 8.67 -11.06 -2.53
C ASN A 37 8.32 -10.45 -1.18
N TYR A 38 8.34 -11.24 -0.11
CA TYR A 38 8.22 -10.73 1.25
C TYR A 38 9.28 -9.66 1.56
N LEU A 39 10.54 -9.94 1.26
CA LEU A 39 11.65 -8.99 1.50
C LEU A 39 11.43 -7.68 0.73
N ARG A 40 11.04 -7.75 -0.54
CA ARG A 40 10.75 -6.56 -1.36
C ARG A 40 9.56 -5.77 -0.81
N SER A 41 8.46 -6.45 -0.46
CA SER A 41 7.29 -5.83 0.18
C SER A 41 7.70 -5.11 1.46
N ARG A 42 8.44 -5.77 2.33
CA ARG A 42 8.94 -5.21 3.58
C ARG A 42 9.85 -3.99 3.36
N GLN A 43 10.74 -4.03 2.37
CA GLN A 43 11.60 -2.89 2.03
C GLN A 43 10.78 -1.68 1.54
N ILE A 44 9.78 -1.90 0.69
CA ILE A 44 8.87 -0.82 0.23
C ILE A 44 8.12 -0.23 1.42
N MET A 45 7.64 -1.07 2.34
CA MET A 45 7.00 -0.63 3.57
C MET A 45 7.95 0.19 4.46
N GLY A 46 9.21 -0.24 4.59
CA GLY A 46 10.27 0.49 5.30
C GLY A 46 10.53 1.87 4.70
N ILE A 47 10.60 1.98 3.37
CA ILE A 47 10.74 3.27 2.67
C ILE A 47 9.54 4.18 2.97
N ALA A 48 8.31 3.65 2.95
CA ALA A 48 7.12 4.43 3.27
C ALA A 48 7.14 4.95 4.72
N MET A 49 7.57 4.12 5.67
CA MET A 49 7.71 4.51 7.08
C MET A 49 8.78 5.58 7.27
N LEU A 50 9.94 5.46 6.61
CA LEU A 50 11.00 6.48 6.68
C LEU A 50 10.58 7.79 6.02
N LEU A 51 9.79 7.74 4.95
CA LEU A 51 9.24 8.94 4.31
C LEU A 51 8.28 9.69 5.26
N LEU A 52 7.41 8.97 5.96
CA LEU A 52 6.55 9.55 7.01
C LEU A 52 7.35 10.08 8.18
N SER A 53 8.41 9.37 8.59
CA SER A 53 9.31 9.84 9.66
C SER A 53 10.04 11.11 9.25
N ALA A 54 10.47 11.23 8.00
CA ALA A 54 11.06 12.46 7.47
C ALA A 54 10.08 13.65 7.52
N ASN A 55 8.82 13.41 7.11
CA ASN A 55 7.75 14.40 7.24
C ASN A 55 7.55 14.82 8.70
N TYR A 56 7.43 13.88 9.64
CA TYR A 56 7.31 14.20 11.06
C TYR A 56 8.54 14.92 11.63
N SER A 57 9.74 14.57 11.16
CA SER A 57 10.98 15.26 11.55
C SER A 57 10.95 16.74 11.16
N VAL A 58 10.50 17.07 9.95
CA VAL A 58 10.36 18.46 9.51
C VAL A 58 9.36 19.22 10.38
N HIS A 59 8.23 18.60 10.71
CA HIS A 59 7.26 19.18 11.64
C HIS A 59 7.85 19.39 13.04
N PHE A 60 8.60 18.42 13.54
CA PHE A 60 9.18 18.47 14.88
C PHE A 60 10.31 19.52 15.01
N PHE A 61 11.31 19.45 14.12
CA PHE A 61 12.50 20.31 14.24
C PHE A 61 12.26 21.75 13.78
N PHE A 62 11.44 21.93 12.75
CA PHE A 62 11.25 23.25 12.15
C PHE A 62 9.94 23.93 12.56
N GLY A 63 8.99 23.18 13.14
CA GLY A 63 7.68 23.71 13.51
C GLY A 63 6.93 24.29 12.32
N ILE A 64 7.10 23.69 11.13
CA ILE A 64 6.67 24.26 9.85
C ILE A 64 5.18 24.55 9.81
N ARG A 65 4.36 23.76 10.53
CA ARG A 65 2.92 23.95 10.62
C ARG A 65 2.55 25.32 11.20
N PHE A 66 3.30 25.80 12.18
CA PHE A 66 3.04 27.09 12.85
C PHE A 66 3.73 28.26 12.17
N LYS A 67 4.80 28.01 11.42
CA LYS A 67 5.58 29.05 10.74
C LYS A 67 5.09 29.32 9.31
N ASN A 68 4.71 28.27 8.60
CA ASN A 68 4.27 28.36 7.21
C ASN A 68 3.26 27.24 6.92
N ALA A 69 1.97 27.54 7.14
CA ALA A 69 0.88 26.59 6.95
C ALA A 69 0.81 26.07 5.52
N ASP A 70 1.07 26.91 4.52
CA ASP A 70 1.00 26.56 3.10
C ASP A 70 2.06 25.51 2.73
N SER A 71 3.32 25.73 3.18
CA SER A 71 4.38 24.73 2.98
C SER A 71 4.10 23.42 3.71
N SER A 72 3.48 23.49 4.89
CA SER A 72 3.05 22.30 5.64
C SER A 72 1.98 21.51 4.89
N ILE A 73 0.98 22.20 4.34
CA ILE A 73 -0.08 21.57 3.53
C ILE A 73 0.52 20.84 2.32
N LEU A 74 1.38 21.54 1.55
CA LEU A 74 2.03 20.97 0.37
C LEU A 74 2.84 19.72 0.73
N MET A 75 3.68 19.83 1.76
CA MET A 75 4.52 18.71 2.20
C MET A 75 3.68 17.50 2.63
N ASN A 76 2.63 17.73 3.43
CA ASN A 76 1.74 16.66 3.89
C ASN A 76 1.02 15.98 2.73
N MET A 77 0.39 16.75 1.84
CA MET A 77 -0.35 16.20 0.70
C MET A 77 0.56 15.38 -0.22
N SER A 78 1.75 15.91 -0.56
CA SER A 78 2.73 15.22 -1.41
C SER A 78 3.24 13.92 -0.75
N THR A 79 3.58 13.97 0.54
CA THR A 79 4.05 12.81 1.30
C THR A 79 2.97 11.72 1.39
N TYR A 80 1.74 12.09 1.73
CA TYR A 80 0.64 11.13 1.87
C TYR A 80 0.30 10.47 0.53
N PHE A 81 0.30 11.21 -0.57
CA PHE A 81 0.05 10.65 -1.90
C PHE A 81 1.08 9.55 -2.24
N LEU A 82 2.36 9.81 -1.99
CA LEU A 82 3.42 8.82 -2.22
C LEU A 82 3.31 7.63 -1.26
N CYS A 83 3.02 7.89 0.01
CA CYS A 83 2.84 6.84 1.01
C CYS A 83 1.68 5.90 0.67
N TYR A 84 0.54 6.41 0.18
CA TYR A 84 -0.57 5.55 -0.25
C TYR A 84 -0.14 4.59 -1.36
N SER A 85 0.63 5.08 -2.33
CA SER A 85 1.17 4.25 -3.41
C SER A 85 2.12 3.17 -2.88
N LEU A 86 3.00 3.53 -1.95
CA LEU A 86 3.97 2.60 -1.36
C LEU A 86 3.29 1.55 -0.47
N PHE A 87 2.40 1.97 0.44
CA PHE A 87 1.67 1.05 1.32
C PHE A 87 0.85 0.03 0.51
N SER A 88 0.05 0.52 -0.45
CA SER A 88 -0.77 -0.37 -1.28
C SER A 88 0.09 -1.32 -2.12
N SER A 89 1.20 -0.84 -2.68
CA SER A 89 2.12 -1.67 -3.47
C SER A 89 2.78 -2.75 -2.62
N ALA A 90 3.19 -2.42 -1.39
CA ALA A 90 3.77 -3.38 -0.46
C ALA A 90 2.76 -4.48 -0.09
N LEU A 91 1.52 -4.10 0.25
CA LEU A 91 0.49 -5.07 0.65
C LEU A 91 0.06 -5.98 -0.50
N ILE A 92 -0.17 -5.41 -1.70
CA ILE A 92 -0.57 -6.22 -2.86
C ILE A 92 0.54 -7.19 -3.25
N MET A 93 1.81 -6.79 -3.12
CA MET A 93 2.95 -7.64 -3.46
C MET A 93 3.05 -8.90 -2.60
N LEU A 94 2.48 -8.89 -1.39
CA LEU A 94 2.38 -10.10 -0.55
C LEU A 94 1.35 -11.12 -1.08
N LEU A 95 0.41 -10.68 -1.93
CA LEU A 95 -0.69 -11.46 -2.48
C LEU A 95 -0.54 -11.74 -3.98
N ASP A 96 0.22 -10.93 -4.69
CA ASP A 96 0.47 -11.01 -6.14
C ASP A 96 1.94 -10.67 -6.41
N ARG A 97 2.74 -11.73 -6.68
CA ARG A 97 4.19 -11.60 -6.92
C ARG A 97 4.52 -10.82 -8.19
N PHE A 98 3.61 -10.72 -9.15
CA PHE A 98 3.79 -10.02 -10.43
C PHE A 98 3.22 -8.60 -10.42
N TYR A 99 2.68 -8.14 -9.29
CA TYR A 99 2.04 -6.82 -9.22
C TYR A 99 2.97 -5.66 -9.57
N ILE A 100 4.23 -5.68 -9.11
CA ILE A 100 5.18 -4.58 -9.34
C ILE A 100 5.85 -4.74 -10.70
N THR A 101 5.34 -4.01 -11.69
CA THR A 101 5.94 -3.86 -13.01
C THR A 101 6.59 -2.48 -13.16
N LYS A 102 7.61 -2.37 -14.03
CA LYS A 102 8.24 -1.07 -14.34
C LYS A 102 7.21 -0.01 -14.75
N ARG A 103 6.20 -0.41 -15.56
CA ARG A 103 5.13 0.49 -15.99
C ARG A 103 4.31 1.03 -14.82
N ARG A 104 3.91 0.19 -13.86
CA ARG A 104 3.15 0.62 -12.68
C ARG A 104 3.95 1.56 -11.80
N VAL A 105 5.23 1.25 -11.55
CA VAL A 105 6.11 2.12 -10.76
C VAL A 105 6.20 3.50 -11.40
N TRP A 106 6.47 3.58 -12.70
CA TRP A 106 6.52 4.86 -13.42
C TRP A 106 5.18 5.60 -13.40
N THR A 107 4.06 4.89 -13.54
CA THR A 107 2.72 5.51 -13.43
C THR A 107 2.52 6.16 -12.05
N HIS A 108 2.86 5.49 -10.97
CA HIS A 108 2.74 6.05 -9.61
C HIS A 108 3.68 7.25 -9.40
N ILE A 109 4.91 7.20 -9.91
CA ILE A 109 5.86 8.31 -9.84
C ILE A 109 5.34 9.52 -10.63
N ILE A 110 4.88 9.32 -11.85
CA ILE A 110 4.35 10.40 -12.69
C ILE A 110 3.11 11.05 -12.05
N LEU A 111 2.18 10.22 -11.55
CA LEU A 111 1.00 10.73 -10.85
C LEU A 111 1.37 11.53 -9.60
N TRP A 112 2.36 11.07 -8.84
CA TRP A 112 2.86 11.81 -7.69
C TRP A 112 3.51 13.14 -8.07
N ILE A 113 4.33 13.18 -9.12
CA ILE A 113 4.93 14.42 -9.63
C ILE A 113 3.84 15.41 -10.07
N ILE A 114 2.86 14.95 -10.86
CA ILE A 114 1.75 15.78 -11.32
C ILE A 114 0.98 16.34 -10.11
N PHE A 115 0.61 15.48 -9.16
CA PHE A 115 -0.12 15.89 -7.97
C PHE A 115 0.65 16.90 -7.11
N SER A 116 1.94 16.65 -6.87
CA SER A 116 2.81 17.53 -6.07
C SER A 116 3.04 18.87 -6.75
N THR A 117 3.27 18.88 -8.07
CA THR A 117 3.43 20.10 -8.86
C THR A 117 2.14 20.92 -8.84
N LEU A 118 0.99 20.29 -9.07
CA LEU A 118 -0.30 20.97 -9.05
C LEU A 118 -0.62 21.54 -7.67
N SER A 119 -0.32 20.79 -6.60
CA SER A 119 -0.46 21.27 -5.22
C SER A 119 0.45 22.46 -4.96
N GLY A 120 1.69 22.44 -5.44
CA GLY A 120 2.63 23.57 -5.34
C GLY A 120 2.13 24.82 -6.08
N VAL A 121 1.59 24.65 -7.29
CA VAL A 121 0.99 25.75 -8.07
C VAL A 121 -0.16 26.38 -7.29
N VAL A 122 -1.06 25.55 -6.74
CA VAL A 122 -2.22 26.07 -5.98
C VAL A 122 -1.78 26.79 -4.70
N VAL A 123 -0.79 26.26 -3.99
CA VAL A 123 -0.32 26.83 -2.73
C VAL A 123 0.43 28.15 -2.93
N PHE A 124 1.31 28.23 -3.94
CA PHE A 124 2.23 29.36 -4.08
C PHE A 124 1.86 30.36 -5.18
N LEU A 125 1.11 29.95 -6.21
CA LEU A 125 0.83 30.83 -7.37
C LEU A 125 -0.63 31.30 -7.41
N VAL A 126 -1.57 30.59 -6.78
CA VAL A 126 -2.95 31.04 -6.71
C VAL A 126 -3.10 32.07 -5.58
N PRO A 127 -3.66 33.26 -5.84
CA PRO A 127 -3.87 34.26 -4.81
C PRO A 127 -4.70 33.74 -3.63
N SER A 128 -4.29 34.14 -2.42
CA SER A 128 -4.99 33.78 -1.19
C SER A 128 -6.45 34.24 -1.23
N GLY A 129 -7.38 33.31 -1.21
CA GLY A 129 -8.81 33.60 -1.30
C GLY A 129 -9.67 32.36 -1.47
N ILE A 130 -10.91 32.57 -1.87
CA ILE A 130 -11.89 31.49 -2.04
C ILE A 130 -11.48 30.51 -3.13
N ILE A 131 -10.83 30.98 -4.20
CA ILE A 131 -10.34 30.13 -5.33
C ILE A 131 -9.27 29.18 -4.83
N GLN A 132 -8.28 29.65 -4.06
CA GLN A 132 -7.23 28.80 -3.49
C GLN A 132 -7.83 27.74 -2.57
N LYS A 133 -8.78 28.11 -1.69
CA LYS A 133 -9.46 27.16 -0.79
C LYS A 133 -10.22 26.08 -1.54
N ILE A 134 -10.95 26.46 -2.59
CA ILE A 134 -11.69 25.49 -3.44
C ILE A 134 -10.69 24.56 -4.15
N SER A 135 -9.60 25.08 -4.69
CA SER A 135 -8.58 24.28 -5.37
C SER A 135 -7.88 23.31 -4.41
N LEU A 136 -7.54 23.74 -3.20
CA LEU A 136 -6.98 22.88 -2.15
C LEU A 136 -7.97 21.77 -1.73
N PHE A 137 -9.24 22.12 -1.60
CA PHE A 137 -10.29 21.13 -1.32
C PHE A 137 -10.41 20.10 -2.44
N ALA A 138 -10.38 20.54 -3.71
CA ALA A 138 -10.40 19.62 -4.86
C ALA A 138 -9.19 18.67 -4.86
N LEU A 139 -7.99 19.16 -4.53
CA LEU A 139 -6.78 18.33 -4.38
C LEU A 139 -6.91 17.33 -3.21
N ALA A 140 -7.49 17.76 -2.09
CA ALA A 140 -7.75 16.86 -0.96
C ALA A 140 -8.74 15.74 -1.34
N VAL A 141 -9.82 16.09 -2.08
CA VAL A 141 -10.76 15.11 -2.61
C VAL A 141 -10.05 14.14 -3.57
N TRP A 142 -9.16 14.63 -4.45
CA TRP A 142 -8.37 13.76 -5.31
C TRP A 142 -7.48 12.80 -4.50
N LEU A 143 -6.79 13.30 -3.48
CA LEU A 143 -5.99 12.46 -2.58
C LEU A 143 -6.83 11.35 -1.94
N VAL A 144 -8.00 11.67 -1.42
CA VAL A 144 -8.92 10.71 -0.80
C VAL A 144 -9.40 9.69 -1.81
N VAL A 145 -9.87 10.13 -2.98
CA VAL A 145 -10.32 9.22 -4.07
C VAL A 145 -9.20 8.29 -4.49
N PHE A 146 -7.98 8.81 -4.64
CA PHE A 146 -6.80 8.00 -4.96
C PHE A 146 -6.53 6.94 -3.88
N GLY A 147 -6.59 7.30 -2.60
CA GLY A 147 -6.46 6.38 -1.48
C GLY A 147 -7.52 5.28 -1.49
N VAL A 148 -8.79 5.64 -1.73
CA VAL A 148 -9.91 4.69 -1.84
C VAL A 148 -9.70 3.71 -3.01
N VAL A 149 -9.27 4.20 -4.17
CA VAL A 149 -8.98 3.36 -5.35
C VAL A 149 -7.86 2.36 -5.03
N LEU A 150 -6.80 2.80 -4.36
CA LEU A 150 -5.70 1.92 -3.95
C LEU A 150 -6.15 0.90 -2.90
N ALA A 151 -6.89 1.31 -1.88
CA ALA A 151 -7.45 0.40 -0.88
C ALA A 151 -8.36 -0.66 -1.51
N ARG A 152 -9.23 -0.26 -2.47
CA ARG A 152 -10.05 -1.21 -3.23
C ARG A 152 -9.19 -2.24 -3.96
N ARG A 153 -8.06 -1.85 -4.56
CA ARG A 153 -7.14 -2.79 -5.23
C ARG A 153 -6.56 -3.81 -4.25
N VAL A 154 -6.16 -3.38 -3.05
CA VAL A 154 -5.68 -4.31 -2.01
C VAL A 154 -6.77 -5.30 -1.61
N ILE A 155 -8.01 -4.82 -1.37
CA ILE A 155 -9.15 -5.70 -1.00
C ILE A 155 -9.50 -6.67 -2.13
N VAL A 156 -9.44 -6.26 -3.39
CA VAL A 156 -9.67 -7.16 -4.54
C VAL A 156 -8.58 -8.25 -4.59
N ALA A 157 -7.30 -7.88 -4.41
CA ALA A 157 -6.20 -8.84 -4.36
C ALA A 157 -6.36 -9.82 -3.19
N TYR A 158 -6.74 -9.32 -2.00
CA TYR A 158 -7.03 -10.13 -0.83
C TYR A 158 -8.17 -11.13 -1.08
N ARG A 159 -9.29 -10.68 -1.66
CA ARG A 159 -10.42 -11.57 -1.97
C ARG A 159 -10.05 -12.65 -2.99
N ARG A 160 -9.20 -12.31 -3.96
CA ARG A 160 -8.67 -13.29 -4.91
C ARG A 160 -7.81 -14.34 -4.19
N ALA A 161 -6.92 -13.92 -3.31
CA ALA A 161 -6.07 -14.82 -2.54
C ALA A 161 -6.90 -15.77 -1.66
N ILE A 162 -7.93 -15.27 -0.96
CA ILE A 162 -8.85 -16.12 -0.17
C ILE A 162 -9.55 -17.16 -1.04
N ARG A 163 -9.97 -16.78 -2.25
CA ARG A 163 -10.60 -17.73 -3.17
C ARG A 163 -9.65 -18.86 -3.54
N ILE A 164 -8.42 -18.55 -3.92
CA ILE A 164 -7.37 -19.52 -4.25
C ILE A 164 -7.14 -20.48 -3.08
N PHE A 165 -7.03 -19.98 -1.86
CA PHE A 165 -6.82 -20.82 -0.68
C PHE A 165 -8.00 -21.76 -0.38
N ASN A 166 -9.23 -21.28 -0.56
CA ASN A 166 -10.42 -22.11 -0.37
C ASN A 166 -10.55 -23.21 -1.44
N GLU A 167 -9.99 -23.01 -2.61
CA GLU A 167 -10.04 -23.98 -3.72
C GLU A 167 -8.89 -25.00 -3.64
N THR A 168 -7.73 -24.62 -3.11
CA THR A 168 -6.53 -25.46 -3.11
C THR A 168 -6.28 -26.22 -1.81
N GLN A 169 -6.77 -25.76 -0.66
CA GLN A 169 -6.42 -26.36 0.63
C GLN A 169 -7.58 -26.44 1.62
N ALA A 170 -7.65 -27.55 2.35
CA ALA A 170 -8.59 -27.76 3.45
C ALA A 170 -8.21 -27.03 4.75
N ASP A 171 -7.02 -26.44 4.84
CA ASP A 171 -6.51 -25.78 6.03
C ASP A 171 -6.73 -24.27 6.01
N ASP A 172 -6.80 -23.65 7.19
CA ASP A 172 -7.20 -22.26 7.48
C ASP A 172 -6.10 -21.22 7.11
N ILE A 173 -5.49 -21.37 5.91
CA ILE A 173 -4.43 -20.46 5.42
C ILE A 173 -4.97 -19.02 5.29
N GLY A 174 -6.26 -18.86 5.02
CA GLY A 174 -6.93 -17.56 4.97
C GLY A 174 -6.73 -16.73 6.24
N ALA A 175 -6.65 -17.37 7.41
CA ALA A 175 -6.42 -16.69 8.68
C ALA A 175 -5.06 -15.96 8.73
N TYR A 176 -4.03 -16.48 8.04
CA TYR A 176 -2.70 -15.87 8.04
C TYR A 176 -2.60 -14.59 7.22
N ILE A 177 -3.56 -14.32 6.33
CA ILE A 177 -3.61 -13.09 5.53
C ILE A 177 -4.75 -12.14 5.93
N GLU A 178 -5.58 -12.50 6.90
CA GLU A 178 -6.73 -11.69 7.35
C GLU A 178 -6.30 -10.28 7.80
N TRP A 179 -5.13 -10.16 8.43
CA TRP A 179 -4.57 -8.89 8.86
C TRP A 179 -4.41 -7.87 7.73
N LEU A 180 -4.19 -8.32 6.48
CA LEU A 180 -4.09 -7.45 5.31
C LEU A 180 -5.41 -6.70 5.06
N SER A 181 -6.54 -7.39 5.24
CA SER A 181 -7.87 -6.78 5.13
C SER A 181 -8.10 -5.78 6.26
N ILE A 182 -7.87 -6.18 7.51
CA ILE A 182 -8.03 -5.32 8.69
C ILE A 182 -7.16 -4.07 8.56
N PHE A 183 -5.87 -4.26 8.23
CA PHE A 183 -4.94 -3.14 8.04
C PHE A 183 -5.39 -2.21 6.90
N THR A 184 -5.91 -2.74 5.80
CA THR A 184 -6.35 -1.94 4.65
C THR A 184 -7.53 -1.04 5.01
N TYR A 185 -8.52 -1.56 5.74
CA TYR A 185 -9.64 -0.74 6.22
C TYR A 185 -9.16 0.33 7.20
N TRP A 186 -8.26 -0.04 8.10
CA TRP A 186 -7.68 0.91 9.04
C TRP A 186 -6.86 1.98 8.33
N ALA A 187 -6.03 1.58 7.34
CA ALA A 187 -5.28 2.50 6.49
C ALA A 187 -6.18 3.44 5.69
N LEU A 188 -7.35 2.97 5.24
CA LEU A 188 -8.34 3.81 4.57
C LEU A 188 -8.89 4.90 5.50
N ILE A 189 -9.26 4.55 6.74
CA ILE A 189 -9.73 5.51 7.76
C ILE A 189 -8.63 6.54 8.03
N PHE A 190 -7.39 6.10 8.24
CA PHE A 190 -6.26 6.99 8.46
C PHE A 190 -5.95 7.84 7.24
N GLY A 191 -6.04 7.29 6.03
CA GLY A 191 -5.80 8.01 4.80
C GLY A 191 -6.82 9.11 4.55
N VAL A 192 -8.10 8.82 4.72
CA VAL A 192 -9.17 9.84 4.66
C VAL A 192 -8.97 10.90 5.74
N GLY A 193 -8.68 10.45 6.96
CA GLY A 193 -8.38 11.35 8.07
C GLY A 193 -7.19 12.27 7.80
N CYS A 194 -6.08 11.77 7.26
CA CYS A 194 -4.93 12.60 6.88
C CYS A 194 -5.30 13.69 5.86
N GLY A 195 -6.14 13.38 4.88
CA GLY A 195 -6.67 14.36 3.93
C GLY A 195 -7.49 15.45 4.62
N LEU A 196 -8.36 15.07 5.55
CA LEU A 196 -9.21 15.99 6.30
C LEU A 196 -8.42 16.81 7.32
N LEU A 197 -7.45 16.21 8.01
CA LEU A 197 -6.61 16.85 9.03
C LEU A 197 -5.75 17.99 8.50
N THR A 198 -5.46 17.98 7.20
CA THR A 198 -4.77 19.10 6.57
C THR A 198 -5.53 20.41 6.76
N PHE A 199 -6.85 20.35 6.93
CA PHE A 199 -7.76 21.50 7.10
C PHE A 199 -8.35 21.63 8.50
N LEU A 200 -8.09 20.69 9.42
CA LEU A 200 -8.59 20.75 10.79
C LEU A 200 -7.79 21.72 11.65
N PRO A 201 -8.45 22.30 12.69
CA PRO A 201 -7.77 23.09 13.70
C PRO A 201 -6.63 22.34 14.36
N ASP A 202 -5.55 23.04 14.68
CA ASP A 202 -4.32 22.45 15.25
C ASP A 202 -4.55 21.70 16.56
N GLU A 203 -5.65 22.00 17.25
CA GLU A 203 -6.03 21.42 18.53
C GLU A 203 -6.28 19.91 18.50
N TYR A 204 -6.61 19.36 17.34
CA TYR A 204 -6.95 17.92 17.20
C TYR A 204 -5.83 17.08 16.57
N VAL A 205 -4.78 17.72 16.04
CA VAL A 205 -3.73 17.01 15.28
C VAL A 205 -2.93 16.04 16.14
N PHE A 206 -2.72 16.37 17.43
CA PHE A 206 -1.99 15.49 18.35
C PHE A 206 -2.71 14.14 18.57
N ILE A 207 -4.04 14.14 18.63
CA ILE A 207 -4.83 12.89 18.77
C ILE A 207 -4.53 11.97 17.60
N TRP A 208 -4.46 12.53 16.39
CA TRP A 208 -4.17 11.78 15.19
C TRP A 208 -2.75 11.20 15.18
N ILE A 209 -1.76 12.01 15.56
CA ILE A 209 -0.38 11.57 15.65
C ILE A 209 -0.26 10.41 16.66
N LEU A 210 -0.88 10.54 17.83
CA LEU A 210 -0.86 9.48 18.84
C LEU A 210 -1.62 8.23 18.39
N SER A 211 -2.75 8.37 17.70
CA SER A 211 -3.53 7.24 17.19
C SER A 211 -2.80 6.50 16.05
N SER A 212 -1.82 7.11 15.40
CA SER A 212 -0.96 6.43 14.44
C SER A 212 -0.02 5.39 15.07
N ILE A 213 0.32 5.53 16.35
CA ILE A 213 1.21 4.62 17.07
C ILE A 213 0.65 3.18 17.10
N PRO A 214 -0.57 2.91 17.60
CA PRO A 214 -1.13 1.56 17.58
C PRO A 214 -1.31 1.05 16.15
N PHE A 215 -1.63 1.93 15.18
CA PHE A 215 -1.74 1.56 13.78
C PHE A 215 -0.42 1.00 13.20
N TYR A 216 0.69 1.71 13.37
CA TYR A 216 2.00 1.24 12.90
C TYR A 216 2.56 0.09 13.72
N SER A 217 2.24 0.02 15.02
CA SER A 217 2.59 -1.13 15.87
C SER A 217 1.87 -2.40 15.43
N TYR A 218 0.59 -2.30 15.07
CA TYR A 218 -0.17 -3.41 14.50
C TYR A 218 0.42 -3.87 13.16
N LEU A 219 0.77 -2.93 12.28
CA LEU A 219 1.44 -3.23 11.01
C LEU A 219 2.75 -3.99 11.23
N PHE A 220 3.59 -3.50 12.13
CA PHE A 220 4.86 -4.13 12.47
C PHE A 220 4.67 -5.55 12.99
N TYR A 221 3.81 -5.72 13.98
CA TYR A 221 3.48 -7.02 14.57
C TYR A 221 2.96 -8.01 13.51
N SER A 222 2.05 -7.55 12.66
CA SER A 222 1.45 -8.37 11.61
C SER A 222 2.46 -8.83 10.56
N TYR A 223 3.40 -7.97 10.16
CA TYR A 223 4.49 -8.36 9.26
C TYR A 223 5.42 -9.41 9.89
N GLN A 224 5.71 -9.29 11.20
CA GLN A 224 6.55 -10.27 11.89
C GLN A 224 5.84 -11.63 11.97
N ASN A 225 4.58 -11.64 12.34
CA ASN A 225 3.81 -12.88 12.39
C ASN A 225 3.65 -13.52 11.00
N TYR A 226 3.39 -12.70 9.97
CA TYR A 226 3.25 -13.19 8.61
C TYR A 226 4.53 -13.85 8.07
N LEU A 227 5.70 -13.40 8.50
CA LEU A 227 6.97 -14.03 8.15
C LEU A 227 7.01 -15.51 8.53
N LEU A 228 6.40 -15.88 9.67
CA LEU A 228 6.38 -17.27 10.18
C LEU A 228 5.57 -18.21 9.27
N PHE A 229 4.54 -17.70 8.62
CA PHE A 229 3.62 -18.46 7.78
C PHE A 229 3.80 -18.20 6.28
N TYR A 230 4.72 -17.30 5.91
CA TYR A 230 4.90 -16.86 4.53
C TYR A 230 5.22 -18.02 3.57
N GLU A 231 6.05 -18.97 4.00
CA GLU A 231 6.41 -20.15 3.20
C GLU A 231 5.18 -21.01 2.85
N GLN A 232 4.25 -21.16 3.79
CA GLN A 232 2.99 -21.90 3.57
C GLN A 232 2.08 -21.17 2.58
N VAL A 233 1.93 -19.86 2.76
CA VAL A 233 1.13 -19.01 1.87
C VAL A 233 1.70 -19.00 0.45
N GLU A 234 3.00 -18.88 0.29
CA GLU A 234 3.65 -18.85 -1.03
C GLU A 234 3.58 -20.19 -1.75
N ASN A 235 3.72 -21.30 -1.01
CA ASN A 235 3.56 -22.65 -1.58
C ASN A 235 2.13 -22.88 -2.09
N ALA A 236 1.11 -22.38 -1.40
CA ALA A 236 -0.27 -22.47 -1.86
C ALA A 236 -0.49 -21.69 -3.18
N PHE A 237 0.11 -20.54 -3.34
CA PHE A 237 0.09 -19.81 -4.62
C PHE A 237 0.84 -20.54 -5.74
N GLU A 238 1.94 -21.23 -5.43
CA GLU A 238 2.67 -22.02 -6.44
C GLU A 238 1.87 -23.21 -6.93
N GLN A 239 1.17 -23.89 -6.05
CA GLN A 239 0.28 -25.02 -6.40
C GLN A 239 -0.87 -24.59 -7.32
N ASP A 240 -1.48 -23.41 -7.04
CA ASP A 240 -2.55 -22.87 -7.89
C ASP A 240 -2.06 -22.59 -9.32
N ILE A 241 -0.89 -21.97 -9.47
CA ILE A 241 -0.30 -21.70 -10.78
C ILE A 241 -0.01 -23.00 -11.55
N GLN A 242 0.53 -24.02 -10.87
CA GLN A 242 0.82 -25.30 -11.51
C GLN A 242 -0.46 -26.00 -11.98
N SER A 243 -1.52 -25.97 -11.17
CA SER A 243 -2.81 -26.55 -11.54
C SER A 243 -3.48 -25.83 -12.72
N GLU A 244 -3.37 -24.49 -12.80
CA GLU A 244 -3.84 -23.71 -13.96
C GLU A 244 -3.05 -24.07 -15.24
N GLU A 245 -1.71 -24.21 -15.15
CA GLU A 245 -0.86 -24.59 -16.28
C GLU A 245 -1.16 -26.01 -16.78
N GLU A 246 -1.38 -26.98 -15.89
CA GLU A 246 -1.77 -28.35 -16.24
C GLU A 246 -3.14 -28.39 -16.94
N LEU A 247 -4.13 -27.63 -16.46
CA LEU A 247 -5.44 -27.53 -17.08
C LEU A 247 -5.38 -26.93 -18.50
N LEU A 248 -4.56 -25.90 -18.70
CA LEU A 248 -4.36 -25.28 -20.01
C LEU A 248 -3.70 -26.27 -20.98
N THR A 249 -2.65 -26.97 -20.56
CA THR A 249 -1.93 -27.95 -21.35
C THR A 249 -2.83 -29.12 -21.75
N ASN A 250 -3.65 -29.61 -20.83
CA ASN A 250 -4.61 -30.69 -21.12
C ASN A 250 -5.71 -30.25 -22.10
N SER A 251 -6.19 -29.00 -21.99
CA SER A 251 -7.21 -28.47 -22.92
C SER A 251 -6.67 -28.25 -24.32
N GLU A 252 -5.42 -27.84 -24.49
CA GLU A 252 -4.74 -27.73 -25.78
C GLU A 252 -4.54 -29.11 -26.43
N THR A 253 -4.13 -30.11 -25.63
CA THR A 253 -3.93 -31.48 -26.10
C THR A 253 -5.26 -32.11 -26.53
N GLU A 254 -6.36 -31.90 -25.81
CA GLU A 254 -7.70 -32.36 -26.18
C GLU A 254 -8.19 -31.73 -27.48
N HIS A 255 -7.95 -30.41 -27.66
CA HIS A 255 -8.32 -29.69 -28.88
C HIS A 255 -7.55 -30.19 -30.09
N ASP A 256 -6.26 -30.50 -29.95
CA ASP A 256 -5.43 -31.08 -31.03
C ASP A 256 -5.88 -32.50 -31.40
N ILE A 257 -6.23 -33.33 -30.42
CA ILE A 257 -6.73 -34.71 -30.65
C ILE A 257 -8.09 -34.69 -31.36
N VAL A 258 -8.98 -33.75 -31.01
CA VAL A 258 -10.29 -33.58 -31.65
C VAL A 258 -10.12 -33.10 -33.12
N SER A 259 -9.22 -32.13 -33.34
CA SER A 259 -8.89 -31.61 -34.64
C SER A 259 -8.30 -32.69 -35.57
N GLU A 260 -7.41 -33.52 -35.05
CA GLU A 260 -6.79 -34.65 -35.79
C GLU A 260 -7.81 -35.74 -36.17
N LYS A 261 -8.77 -36.04 -35.28
CA LYS A 261 -9.87 -36.98 -35.55
C LYS A 261 -10.84 -36.42 -36.57
N GLU A 262 -11.14 -35.13 -36.59
CA GLU A 262 -12.00 -34.52 -37.64
C GLU A 262 -11.36 -34.52 -39.02
N VAL A 263 -10.03 -34.37 -39.09
CA VAL A 263 -9.27 -34.42 -40.35
C VAL A 263 -9.17 -35.85 -40.92
N LEU A 264 -9.16 -36.86 -40.07
CA LEU A 264 -9.06 -38.30 -40.45
C LEU A 264 -10.40 -38.94 -40.79
N SER A 265 -11.53 -38.37 -40.38
CA SER A 265 -12.88 -38.94 -40.61
C SER A 265 -13.36 -39.01 -42.06
N PRO A 266 -12.91 -38.15 -43.03
CA PRO A 266 -13.32 -38.24 -44.44
C PRO A 266 -12.70 -39.39 -45.22
N ILE A 267 -11.64 -40.06 -44.72
CA ILE A 267 -10.90 -41.07 -45.50
C ILE A 267 -11.43 -42.51 -45.34
N GLN A 268 -12.32 -42.73 -44.34
CA GLN A 268 -12.90 -44.06 -44.12
C GLN A 268 -14.22 -44.35 -44.88
N ASN A 269 -14.73 -43.42 -45.67
CA ASN A 269 -15.98 -43.58 -46.43
C ASN A 269 -15.79 -43.50 -47.95
N LEU A 270 -14.60 -43.95 -48.45
CA LEU A 270 -14.34 -44.24 -49.85
C LEU A 270 -13.95 -45.73 -50.03
#